data_bb4a37d92feed57921ccc7dc1e7df356
#
_entry.id   bb4a37d92feed57921ccc7dc1e7df356
#
_cell.length_a   1.000
_cell.length_b   1.000
_cell.length_c   1.000
_cell.angle_alpha   90.00
_cell.angle_beta   90.00
_cell.angle_gamma   90.00
#
_symmetry.space_group_name_H-M   'P 1'
#
loop_
_entity.id
_entity.type
_entity.pdbx_description
1 polymer ?
#
loop_
_entity_poly.entity_id
_entity_poly.type
_entity_poly.pdbx_seq_one_letter_code
_entity_poly.pdbx_strand_id
1 'polypeptide(L)'
;ICIVALFSSCDWVNDDLSDCPTGTWLKISYTYNILNVDAASTQVGDITILAFDKNDKYVDRLDVDSITLHQGYCMVRLPFPEETYHLLIWGGISGYQYQLPNLKAGQTERKSLNISLACDNKNQFNRKLNALFHSSLENITISEEYQVITAGLVKNTNYFSCILQDENNLPLRQEDFAFTLESTNGVIDYTNTPVGTTPTCYLPYRQELSLTSEQIPIIHARLNTLRIMKGDDTTLSIKHTPSGKTILHLPLTQYLLLSKNYPNNIGDISDQEYLDREDSYTLMFFIQSSDTGIPRIPTMKVNDWIIRLNDSELGS
;
A
#
# COMPACT_ATOMS: atom_id res chain seq x y z
N ILE A 1 -54.53 -43.49 -46.15
CA ILE A 1 -53.51 -43.91 -45.14
C ILE A 1 -52.32 -43.01 -45.31
N CYS A 2 -52.24 -41.98 -44.44
CA CYS A 2 -51.07 -41.09 -44.34
C CYS A 2 -50.16 -41.65 -43.25
N ILE A 3 -48.92 -42.01 -43.63
CA ILE A 3 -47.89 -42.38 -42.68
C ILE A 3 -47.14 -41.10 -42.32
N VAL A 4 -47.27 -40.65 -41.06
CA VAL A 4 -46.48 -39.56 -40.47
C VAL A 4 -45.20 -40.18 -39.93
N ALA A 5 -44.07 -39.93 -40.60
CA ALA A 5 -42.75 -40.27 -40.10
C ALA A 5 -42.32 -39.18 -39.05
N LEU A 6 -42.29 -39.58 -37.79
CA LEU A 6 -41.68 -38.80 -36.74
C LEU A 6 -40.17 -38.92 -36.83
N PHE A 7 -39.48 -37.89 -37.33
CA PHE A 7 -38.04 -37.74 -37.16
C PHE A 7 -37.78 -37.23 -35.73
N SER A 8 -37.36 -38.11 -34.86
CA SER A 8 -36.69 -37.71 -33.62
C SER A 8 -35.32 -37.22 -33.95
N SER A 9 -35.17 -35.92 -34.07
CA SER A 9 -33.85 -35.26 -34.05
C SER A 9 -33.34 -35.37 -32.63
N CYS A 10 -32.48 -36.33 -32.32
CA CYS A 10 -31.56 -36.24 -31.20
C CYS A 10 -30.48 -35.25 -31.60
N ASP A 11 -30.64 -34.00 -31.25
CA ASP A 11 -29.52 -33.07 -31.14
C ASP A 11 -28.57 -33.63 -30.09
N TRP A 12 -27.50 -34.24 -30.55
CA TRP A 12 -26.32 -34.46 -29.73
C TRP A 12 -25.73 -33.08 -29.43
N VAL A 13 -26.13 -32.51 -28.30
CA VAL A 13 -25.37 -31.45 -27.69
C VAL A 13 -24.09 -32.12 -27.18
N ASN A 14 -23.06 -32.10 -27.98
CA ASN A 14 -21.70 -32.33 -27.53
C ASN A 14 -21.33 -31.06 -26.71
N ASP A 15 -21.75 -31.02 -25.45
CA ASP A 15 -21.11 -30.17 -24.51
C ASP A 15 -19.68 -30.69 -24.35
N ASP A 16 -18.76 -29.97 -24.97
CA ASP A 16 -17.34 -30.23 -24.79
C ASP A 16 -16.99 -29.87 -23.35
N LEU A 17 -17.08 -30.86 -22.45
CA LEU A 17 -16.78 -30.73 -21.03
C LEU A 17 -15.27 -30.57 -20.78
N SER A 18 -14.43 -30.53 -21.83
CA SER A 18 -12.97 -30.37 -21.72
C SER A 18 -12.57 -28.99 -21.17
N ASP A 19 -13.45 -27.97 -21.22
CA ASP A 19 -13.19 -26.59 -20.78
C ASP A 19 -13.75 -26.25 -19.38
N CYS A 20 -14.33 -27.22 -18.65
CA CYS A 20 -14.76 -26.97 -17.29
C CYS A 20 -13.54 -26.73 -16.39
N PRO A 21 -13.45 -25.58 -15.69
CA PRO A 21 -12.32 -25.33 -14.81
C PRO A 21 -12.28 -26.37 -13.69
N THR A 22 -11.09 -26.91 -13.42
CA THR A 22 -10.82 -27.86 -12.34
C THR A 22 -9.81 -27.30 -11.36
N GLY A 23 -9.72 -27.91 -10.17
CA GLY A 23 -8.72 -27.57 -9.18
C GLY A 23 -9.08 -26.34 -8.34
N THR A 24 -8.19 -25.99 -7.45
CA THR A 24 -8.34 -24.85 -6.52
C THR A 24 -7.86 -23.57 -7.18
N TRP A 25 -8.75 -22.56 -7.23
CA TRP A 25 -8.47 -21.25 -7.77
C TRP A 25 -8.45 -20.21 -6.67
N LEU A 26 -7.47 -19.30 -6.70
CA LEU A 26 -7.37 -18.16 -5.82
C LEU A 26 -7.84 -16.91 -6.55
N LYS A 27 -8.91 -16.29 -6.04
CA LYS A 27 -9.38 -14.97 -6.47
C LYS A 27 -8.70 -13.91 -5.62
N ILE A 28 -8.03 -12.96 -6.25
CA ILE A 28 -7.44 -11.80 -5.60
C ILE A 28 -8.49 -10.68 -5.57
N SER A 29 -8.74 -10.11 -4.39
CA SER A 29 -9.68 -9.01 -4.18
C SER A 29 -9.04 -7.91 -3.33
N TYR A 30 -9.25 -6.65 -3.72
CA TYR A 30 -8.83 -5.48 -2.95
C TYR A 30 -10.01 -4.54 -2.72
N THR A 31 -10.92 -4.94 -1.85
CA THR A 31 -12.06 -4.12 -1.38
C THR A 31 -11.74 -3.35 -0.09
N TYR A 32 -10.65 -3.70 0.59
CA TYR A 32 -10.22 -3.07 1.83
C TYR A 32 -9.50 -1.74 1.55
N ASN A 33 -10.25 -0.78 0.97
CA ASN A 33 -9.83 0.58 0.66
C ASN A 33 -10.94 1.57 1.05
N ILE A 34 -10.62 2.86 1.07
CA ILE A 34 -11.55 3.91 1.54
C ILE A 34 -12.80 4.05 0.66
N LEU A 35 -12.76 3.64 -0.60
CA LEU A 35 -13.90 3.66 -1.50
C LEU A 35 -14.77 2.42 -1.37
N ASN A 36 -14.31 1.38 -0.68
CA ASN A 36 -14.97 0.08 -0.51
C ASN A 36 -15.40 -0.59 -1.82
N VAL A 37 -14.54 -0.47 -2.86
CA VAL A 37 -14.74 -1.08 -4.18
C VAL A 37 -13.58 -2.02 -4.51
N ASP A 38 -13.82 -3.08 -5.29
CA ASP A 38 -12.74 -3.98 -5.68
C ASP A 38 -11.83 -3.31 -6.72
N ALA A 39 -10.64 -2.95 -6.28
CA ALA A 39 -9.61 -2.29 -7.09
C ALA A 39 -8.45 -3.24 -7.46
N ALA A 40 -8.61 -4.57 -7.30
CA ALA A 40 -7.54 -5.52 -7.58
C ALA A 40 -7.05 -5.41 -9.03
N SER A 41 -7.96 -5.36 -9.99
CA SER A 41 -7.63 -5.30 -11.43
C SER A 41 -6.89 -4.03 -11.86
N THR A 42 -6.93 -2.96 -11.06
CA THR A 42 -6.31 -1.68 -11.40
C THR A 42 -5.08 -1.34 -10.57
N GLN A 43 -4.96 -1.92 -9.38
CA GLN A 43 -3.89 -1.56 -8.43
C GLN A 43 -2.89 -2.68 -8.16
N VAL A 44 -3.28 -3.96 -8.32
CA VAL A 44 -2.39 -5.10 -8.07
C VAL A 44 -1.67 -5.45 -9.36
N GLY A 45 -0.36 -5.21 -9.40
CA GLY A 45 0.46 -5.47 -10.61
C GLY A 45 0.89 -6.92 -10.73
N ASP A 46 1.31 -7.53 -9.64
CA ASP A 46 1.80 -8.91 -9.56
C ASP A 46 1.51 -9.48 -8.18
N ILE A 47 1.57 -10.80 -8.05
CA ILE A 47 1.48 -11.47 -6.75
C ILE A 47 2.50 -12.58 -6.61
N THR A 48 2.98 -12.78 -5.40
CA THR A 48 3.76 -13.94 -4.96
C THR A 48 2.97 -14.67 -3.90
N ILE A 49 2.72 -15.94 -4.10
CA ILE A 49 2.03 -16.83 -3.17
C ILE A 49 3.06 -17.81 -2.59
N LEU A 50 3.21 -17.81 -1.27
CA LEU A 50 4.08 -18.73 -0.55
C LEU A 50 3.21 -19.75 0.18
N ALA A 51 3.42 -21.04 -0.10
CA ALA A 51 2.72 -22.13 0.54
C ALA A 51 3.53 -22.70 1.71
N PHE A 52 2.87 -22.92 2.84
CA PHE A 52 3.42 -23.54 4.04
C PHE A 52 2.58 -24.76 4.43
N ASP A 53 3.23 -25.82 4.88
CA ASP A 53 2.54 -27.01 5.37
C ASP A 53 1.84 -26.76 6.72
N LYS A 54 1.12 -27.77 7.20
CA LYS A 54 0.43 -27.75 8.51
C LYS A 54 1.35 -27.53 9.73
N ASN A 55 2.68 -27.63 9.56
CA ASN A 55 3.69 -27.35 10.58
C ASN A 55 4.36 -25.99 10.38
N ASP A 56 3.75 -25.10 9.56
CA ASP A 56 4.29 -23.79 9.21
C ASP A 56 5.66 -23.84 8.50
N LYS A 57 6.00 -24.93 7.81
CA LYS A 57 7.23 -25.04 7.03
C LYS A 57 6.96 -24.67 5.58
N TYR A 58 7.84 -23.83 5.01
CA TYR A 58 7.77 -23.43 3.60
C TYR A 58 7.83 -24.67 2.68
N VAL A 59 6.93 -24.74 1.74
CA VAL A 59 6.82 -25.82 0.77
C VAL A 59 7.22 -25.32 -0.62
N ASP A 60 6.51 -24.32 -1.13
CA ASP A 60 6.68 -23.86 -2.52
C ASP A 60 6.21 -22.40 -2.71
N ARG A 61 6.53 -21.87 -3.89
CA ARG A 61 6.23 -20.49 -4.29
C ARG A 61 5.60 -20.46 -5.68
N LEU A 62 4.57 -19.62 -5.83
CA LEU A 62 3.99 -19.27 -7.12
C LEU A 62 4.11 -17.77 -7.33
N ASP A 63 4.80 -17.37 -8.39
CA ASP A 63 4.84 -15.97 -8.85
C ASP A 63 3.92 -15.80 -10.05
N VAL A 64 3.06 -14.78 -9.99
CA VAL A 64 2.12 -14.44 -11.05
C VAL A 64 2.36 -13.02 -11.48
N ASP A 65 2.74 -12.83 -12.73
CA ASP A 65 2.97 -11.51 -13.31
C ASP A 65 1.66 -10.76 -13.61
N SER A 66 1.79 -9.47 -13.91
CA SER A 66 0.66 -8.58 -14.21
C SER A 66 -0.19 -9.09 -15.38
N ILE A 67 0.44 -9.60 -16.44
CA ILE A 67 -0.26 -10.05 -17.65
C ILE A 67 -1.13 -11.26 -17.30
N THR A 68 -0.56 -12.27 -16.68
CA THR A 68 -1.25 -13.50 -16.29
C THR A 68 -2.38 -13.20 -15.30
N LEU A 69 -2.12 -12.34 -14.30
CA LEU A 69 -3.11 -11.97 -13.31
C LEU A 69 -4.32 -11.27 -13.93
N HIS A 70 -4.10 -10.30 -14.81
CA HIS A 70 -5.18 -9.54 -15.42
C HIS A 70 -5.93 -10.30 -16.51
N GLN A 71 -5.25 -11.13 -17.29
CA GLN A 71 -5.90 -12.04 -18.25
C GLN A 71 -6.79 -13.08 -17.54
N GLY A 72 -6.39 -13.53 -16.34
CA GLY A 72 -7.17 -14.38 -15.46
C GLY A 72 -8.25 -13.67 -14.64
N TYR A 73 -8.55 -12.39 -14.89
CA TYR A 73 -9.53 -11.61 -14.12
C TYR A 73 -9.24 -11.60 -12.62
N CYS A 74 -7.97 -11.47 -12.24
CA CYS A 74 -7.46 -11.58 -10.88
C CYS A 74 -7.73 -12.95 -10.22
N MET A 75 -7.79 -14.00 -11.03
CA MET A 75 -7.90 -15.40 -10.59
C MET A 75 -6.68 -16.20 -11.09
N VAL A 76 -6.17 -17.07 -10.24
CA VAL A 76 -5.03 -17.93 -10.56
C VAL A 76 -5.27 -19.33 -10.00
N ARG A 77 -5.01 -20.36 -10.80
CA ARG A 77 -5.04 -21.76 -10.34
C ARG A 77 -3.83 -22.01 -9.44
N LEU A 78 -4.07 -22.63 -8.27
CA LEU A 78 -3.00 -23.02 -7.36
C LEU A 78 -2.44 -24.38 -7.79
N PRO A 79 -1.14 -24.46 -8.18
CA PRO A 79 -0.56 -25.69 -8.71
C PRO A 79 0.02 -26.62 -7.62
N PHE A 80 -0.31 -26.36 -6.35
CA PHE A 80 0.24 -27.13 -5.23
C PHE A 80 -0.43 -28.50 -5.14
N PRO A 81 0.26 -29.55 -4.61
CA PRO A 81 -0.32 -30.86 -4.36
C PRO A 81 -1.58 -30.82 -3.48
N GLU A 82 -2.40 -31.90 -3.57
CA GLU A 82 -3.63 -32.03 -2.76
C GLU A 82 -3.32 -32.24 -1.28
N GLU A 83 -3.11 -31.15 -0.59
CA GLU A 83 -2.86 -31.10 0.86
C GLU A 83 -3.48 -29.83 1.44
N THR A 84 -3.36 -29.67 2.76
CA THR A 84 -3.79 -28.43 3.44
C THR A 84 -2.60 -27.54 3.71
N TYR A 85 -2.72 -26.27 3.33
CA TYR A 85 -1.68 -25.25 3.40
C TYR A 85 -2.12 -24.02 4.17
N HIS A 86 -1.13 -23.29 4.68
CA HIS A 86 -1.25 -21.88 4.99
C HIS A 86 -0.63 -21.12 3.81
N LEU A 87 -1.35 -20.13 3.29
CA LEU A 87 -0.88 -19.33 2.17
C LEU A 87 -0.56 -17.91 2.65
N LEU A 88 0.63 -17.42 2.31
CA LEU A 88 1.04 -16.04 2.51
C LEU A 88 1.17 -15.38 1.14
N ILE A 89 0.40 -14.31 0.91
CA ILE A 89 0.30 -13.65 -0.38
C ILE A 89 0.86 -12.23 -0.26
N TRP A 90 1.81 -11.90 -1.13
CA TRP A 90 2.35 -10.57 -1.28
C TRP A 90 2.14 -10.08 -2.72
N GLY A 91 1.61 -8.86 -2.87
CA GLY A 91 1.52 -8.18 -4.17
C GLY A 91 2.54 -7.05 -4.28
N GLY A 92 3.06 -6.82 -5.50
CA GLY A 92 3.97 -5.70 -5.79
C GLY A 92 5.43 -5.91 -5.38
N ILE A 93 5.84 -7.15 -5.06
CA ILE A 93 7.21 -7.45 -4.63
C ILE A 93 8.15 -7.84 -5.76
N SER A 94 7.65 -7.96 -6.99
CA SER A 94 8.52 -8.15 -8.15
C SER A 94 9.39 -6.91 -8.37
N GLY A 95 10.69 -7.05 -8.35
CA GLY A 95 11.63 -5.97 -8.54
C GLY A 95 12.60 -5.76 -7.37
N TYR A 96 13.19 -4.55 -7.29
CA TYR A 96 14.32 -4.29 -6.39
C TYR A 96 13.97 -3.50 -5.12
N GLN A 97 12.69 -3.17 -4.93
CA GLN A 97 12.30 -2.30 -3.81
C GLN A 97 12.07 -3.08 -2.52
N TYR A 98 11.68 -4.35 -2.65
CA TYR A 98 11.37 -5.21 -1.52
C TYR A 98 12.24 -6.45 -1.52
N GLN A 99 12.65 -6.88 -0.35
CA GLN A 99 13.51 -8.04 -0.16
C GLN A 99 12.82 -9.08 0.71
N LEU A 100 12.71 -10.29 0.18
CA LEU A 100 12.33 -11.49 0.92
C LEU A 100 13.61 -12.24 1.37
N PRO A 101 13.58 -12.91 2.53
CA PRO A 101 14.66 -13.80 2.91
C PRO A 101 14.77 -14.99 1.96
N ASN A 102 15.90 -15.67 1.98
CA ASN A 102 16.08 -16.88 1.20
C ASN A 102 15.22 -18.02 1.78
N LEU A 103 14.32 -18.56 0.98
CA LEU A 103 13.38 -19.60 1.37
C LEU A 103 13.95 -20.99 1.07
N LYS A 104 13.87 -21.91 2.06
CA LYS A 104 14.32 -23.30 1.93
C LYS A 104 13.16 -24.23 2.28
N ALA A 105 12.71 -25.03 1.30
CA ALA A 105 11.62 -25.98 1.50
C ALA A 105 11.90 -26.94 2.68
N GLY A 106 10.89 -27.15 3.51
CA GLY A 106 10.94 -27.97 4.73
C GLY A 106 11.72 -27.37 5.90
N GLN A 107 12.40 -26.21 5.71
CA GLN A 107 13.26 -25.61 6.75
C GLN A 107 12.76 -24.23 7.21
N THR A 108 12.44 -23.34 6.25
CA THR A 108 12.01 -21.97 6.58
C THR A 108 10.64 -22.00 7.25
N GLU A 109 10.54 -21.38 8.42
CA GLU A 109 9.29 -21.24 9.16
C GLU A 109 8.56 -19.97 8.74
N ARG A 110 7.22 -20.04 8.59
CA ARG A 110 6.37 -18.90 8.24
C ARG A 110 6.59 -17.69 9.15
N LYS A 111 6.69 -17.92 10.45
CA LYS A 111 6.92 -16.88 11.47
C LYS A 111 8.26 -16.14 11.34
N SER A 112 9.22 -16.70 10.61
CA SER A 112 10.52 -16.06 10.36
C SER A 112 10.49 -15.15 9.13
N LEU A 113 9.37 -15.11 8.40
CA LEU A 113 9.27 -14.29 7.20
C LEU A 113 9.02 -12.84 7.53
N ASN A 114 9.73 -12.00 6.83
CA ASN A 114 9.47 -10.57 6.73
C ASN A 114 9.79 -10.08 5.32
N ILE A 115 9.19 -8.94 4.98
CA ILE A 115 9.58 -8.15 3.81
C ILE A 115 10.27 -6.90 4.32
N SER A 116 11.44 -6.59 3.79
CA SER A 116 12.18 -5.38 4.10
C SER A 116 12.29 -4.47 2.88
N LEU A 117 12.23 -3.16 3.12
CA LEU A 117 12.44 -2.13 2.11
C LEU A 117 13.95 -2.05 1.78
N ALA A 118 14.27 -2.06 0.49
CA ALA A 118 15.65 -1.92 0.01
C ALA A 118 16.09 -0.46 0.04
N CYS A 119 16.53 -0.02 1.22
CA CYS A 119 17.11 1.30 1.45
C CYS A 119 18.58 1.37 1.03
N ASP A 120 19.11 2.59 0.99
CA ASP A 120 20.55 2.81 0.84
C ASP A 120 21.34 2.51 2.15
N ASN A 121 22.63 2.72 2.14
CA ASN A 121 23.51 2.49 3.30
C ASN A 121 23.28 3.46 4.49
N LYS A 122 22.45 4.48 4.32
CA LYS A 122 22.02 5.42 5.37
C LYS A 122 20.59 5.15 5.83
N ASN A 123 19.99 4.03 5.43
CA ASN A 123 18.61 3.68 5.65
C ASN A 123 17.63 4.71 5.05
N GLN A 124 17.97 5.28 3.88
CA GLN A 124 17.16 6.26 3.17
C GLN A 124 16.50 5.64 1.95
N PHE A 125 15.27 6.12 1.66
CA PHE A 125 14.51 5.73 0.50
C PHE A 125 13.92 6.96 -0.19
N ASN A 126 14.26 7.17 -1.47
CA ASN A 126 13.92 8.37 -2.25
C ASN A 126 13.28 8.04 -3.61
N ARG A 127 12.68 6.87 -3.74
CA ARG A 127 12.00 6.42 -4.97
C ARG A 127 10.51 6.28 -4.73
N LYS A 128 9.71 6.35 -5.80
CA LYS A 128 8.29 6.00 -5.72
C LYS A 128 8.16 4.52 -5.39
N LEU A 129 7.43 4.19 -4.32
CA LEU A 129 7.12 2.81 -3.96
C LEU A 129 6.18 2.18 -4.98
N ASN A 130 6.43 0.93 -5.32
CA ASN A 130 5.42 0.06 -5.88
C ASN A 130 4.39 -0.24 -4.78
N ALA A 131 3.12 -0.33 -5.15
CA ALA A 131 2.09 -0.68 -4.19
C ALA A 131 2.36 -2.09 -3.63
N LEU A 132 2.56 -2.17 -2.32
CA LEU A 132 2.77 -3.42 -1.59
C LEU A 132 1.45 -3.88 -1.00
N PHE A 133 1.08 -5.13 -1.25
CA PHE A 133 -0.14 -5.76 -0.73
C PHE A 133 0.19 -7.01 0.06
N HIS A 134 -0.68 -7.34 1.01
CA HIS A 134 -0.56 -8.54 1.83
C HIS A 134 -1.91 -9.21 2.04
N SER A 135 -1.89 -10.55 2.10
CA SER A 135 -2.99 -11.38 2.61
C SER A 135 -2.41 -12.67 3.21
N SER A 136 -3.10 -13.22 4.19
CA SER A 136 -2.78 -14.53 4.77
C SER A 136 -4.04 -15.38 4.83
N LEU A 137 -3.96 -16.62 4.37
CA LEU A 137 -5.06 -17.59 4.38
C LEU A 137 -4.61 -18.84 5.13
N GLU A 138 -5.46 -19.29 6.05
CA GLU A 138 -5.16 -20.41 6.94
C GLU A 138 -5.95 -21.65 6.54
N ASN A 139 -5.31 -22.83 6.63
CA ASN A 139 -5.95 -24.14 6.44
C ASN A 139 -6.67 -24.29 5.09
N ILE A 140 -6.02 -23.89 4.01
CA ILE A 140 -6.53 -24.00 2.66
C ILE A 140 -6.26 -25.42 2.15
N THR A 141 -7.31 -26.18 1.86
CA THR A 141 -7.19 -27.50 1.24
C THR A 141 -7.20 -27.38 -0.27
N ILE A 142 -6.14 -27.83 -0.92
CA ILE A 142 -6.04 -27.92 -2.38
C ILE A 142 -6.71 -29.19 -2.84
N SER A 143 -7.52 -29.12 -3.89
CA SER A 143 -8.30 -30.23 -4.45
C SER A 143 -8.32 -30.14 -5.98
N GLU A 144 -8.47 -31.28 -6.67
CA GLU A 144 -8.75 -31.34 -8.10
C GLU A 144 -10.20 -30.94 -8.43
N GLU A 145 -11.10 -30.94 -7.46
CA GLU A 145 -12.44 -30.39 -7.64
C GLU A 145 -12.37 -28.87 -7.79
N TYR A 146 -13.20 -28.32 -8.67
CA TYR A 146 -13.27 -26.88 -8.87
C TYR A 146 -13.76 -26.17 -7.62
N GLN A 147 -12.91 -25.32 -7.07
CA GLN A 147 -13.26 -24.41 -5.98
C GLN A 147 -12.57 -23.06 -6.15
N VAL A 148 -13.20 -22.01 -5.64
CA VAL A 148 -12.64 -20.66 -5.62
C VAL A 148 -12.50 -20.17 -4.20
N ILE A 149 -11.29 -19.76 -3.84
CA ILE A 149 -10.96 -19.16 -2.54
C ILE A 149 -10.62 -17.70 -2.78
N THR A 150 -11.09 -16.79 -1.94
CA THR A 150 -10.80 -15.37 -2.08
C THR A 150 -9.72 -14.91 -1.11
N ALA A 151 -8.66 -14.28 -1.61
CA ALA A 151 -7.67 -13.54 -0.84
C ALA A 151 -8.01 -12.06 -0.84
N GLY A 152 -8.47 -11.57 0.32
CA GLY A 152 -8.67 -10.14 0.55
C GLY A 152 -7.34 -9.46 0.88
N LEU A 153 -6.95 -8.49 0.08
CA LEU A 153 -5.68 -7.80 0.23
C LEU A 153 -5.80 -6.56 1.14
N VAL A 154 -4.75 -6.32 1.92
CA VAL A 154 -4.47 -5.06 2.62
C VAL A 154 -3.31 -4.37 1.92
N LYS A 155 -3.44 -3.08 1.62
CA LYS A 155 -2.38 -2.28 1.01
C LYS A 155 -1.45 -1.71 2.08
N ASN A 156 -0.15 -1.85 1.87
CA ASN A 156 0.89 -1.49 2.82
C ASN A 156 1.73 -0.29 2.37
N THR A 157 1.24 0.51 1.44
CA THR A 157 1.94 1.69 0.95
C THR A 157 1.06 2.92 1.05
N ASN A 158 1.63 4.01 1.57
CA ASN A 158 0.96 5.29 1.70
C ASN A 158 1.68 6.35 0.86
N TYR A 159 0.92 7.26 0.25
CA TYR A 159 1.41 8.33 -0.61
C TYR A 159 1.02 9.69 -0.03
N PHE A 160 1.99 10.61 0.00
CA PHE A 160 1.79 11.95 0.53
C PHE A 160 2.07 12.99 -0.53
N SER A 161 1.09 13.87 -0.75
CA SER A 161 1.19 15.09 -1.53
C SER A 161 1.41 16.25 -0.56
N CYS A 162 2.67 16.62 -0.30
CA CYS A 162 3.02 17.72 0.59
C CYS A 162 3.13 19.01 -0.22
N ILE A 163 2.29 19.98 0.08
CA ILE A 163 2.22 21.27 -0.60
C ILE A 163 2.65 22.36 0.38
N LEU A 164 3.65 23.15 0.01
CA LEU A 164 4.08 24.32 0.78
C LEU A 164 3.72 25.59 0.00
N GLN A 165 2.95 26.47 0.62
CA GLN A 165 2.48 27.73 0.08
C GLN A 165 2.79 28.88 1.03
N ASP A 166 3.27 30.01 0.49
CA ASP A 166 3.39 31.25 1.28
C ASP A 166 2.00 31.87 1.52
N GLU A 167 1.72 32.35 2.74
CA GLU A 167 0.43 32.96 3.11
C GLU A 167 0.09 34.19 2.27
N ASN A 168 1.11 34.90 1.77
CA ASN A 168 0.94 36.06 0.91
C ASN A 168 1.07 35.72 -0.58
N ASN A 169 1.07 34.42 -0.91
CA ASN A 169 1.22 33.90 -2.28
C ASN A 169 2.56 34.30 -2.94
N LEU A 170 3.60 34.53 -2.16
CA LEU A 170 4.93 34.83 -2.67
C LEU A 170 5.61 33.56 -3.19
N PRO A 171 6.43 33.64 -4.25
CA PRO A 171 7.17 32.50 -4.74
C PRO A 171 8.22 32.02 -3.73
N LEU A 172 8.24 30.71 -3.48
CA LEU A 172 9.21 30.02 -2.65
C LEU A 172 10.30 29.39 -3.55
N ARG A 173 11.49 29.18 -3.00
CA ARG A 173 12.57 28.45 -3.66
C ARG A 173 12.56 27.00 -3.15
N GLN A 174 12.44 26.04 -4.06
CA GLN A 174 12.33 24.64 -3.65
C GLN A 174 13.55 24.09 -2.93
N GLU A 175 14.76 24.60 -3.25
CA GLU A 175 16.02 24.23 -2.63
C GLU A 175 16.15 24.69 -1.18
N ASP A 176 15.31 25.65 -0.76
CA ASP A 176 15.31 26.17 0.62
C ASP A 176 14.57 25.25 1.59
N PHE A 177 13.89 24.21 1.11
CA PHE A 177 13.06 23.33 1.96
C PHE A 177 13.37 21.85 1.69
N ALA A 178 13.69 21.13 2.76
CA ALA A 178 13.89 19.70 2.73
C ALA A 178 12.80 19.00 3.55
N PHE A 179 12.08 18.08 2.91
CA PHE A 179 11.04 17.26 3.52
C PHE A 179 11.63 15.89 3.88
N THR A 180 11.29 15.39 5.06
CA THR A 180 11.71 14.08 5.54
C THR A 180 10.57 13.43 6.29
N LEU A 181 10.27 12.17 5.95
CA LEU A 181 9.36 11.33 6.72
C LEU A 181 10.19 10.20 7.33
N GLU A 182 10.07 9.98 8.64
CA GLU A 182 10.79 8.93 9.36
C GLU A 182 9.80 7.99 10.05
N SER A 183 10.07 6.69 9.97
CA SER A 183 9.25 5.65 10.62
C SER A 183 10.05 4.37 10.78
N THR A 184 9.77 3.57 11.81
CA THR A 184 10.34 2.23 12.00
C THR A 184 9.63 1.13 11.19
N ASN A 185 8.81 1.49 10.20
CA ASN A 185 7.98 0.58 9.40
C ASN A 185 8.69 -0.07 8.20
N GLY A 186 10.00 0.10 8.04
CA GLY A 186 10.78 -0.41 6.89
C GLY A 186 10.84 -1.93 6.77
N VAL A 187 10.37 -2.67 7.77
CA VAL A 187 10.27 -4.14 7.78
C VAL A 187 8.87 -4.54 8.23
N ILE A 188 8.21 -5.42 7.47
CA ILE A 188 6.86 -5.94 7.76
C ILE A 188 6.95 -7.46 7.85
N ASP A 189 6.40 -8.05 8.93
CA ASP A 189 6.42 -9.49 9.16
C ASP A 189 5.27 -10.22 8.44
N TYR A 190 5.25 -11.54 8.60
CA TYR A 190 4.23 -12.43 8.00
C TYR A 190 2.79 -12.16 8.48
N THR A 191 2.62 -11.50 9.63
CA THR A 191 1.30 -11.08 10.15
C THR A 191 0.86 -9.72 9.65
N ASN A 192 1.61 -9.14 8.72
CA ASN A 192 1.41 -7.79 8.23
C ASN A 192 1.69 -6.69 9.26
N THR A 193 2.53 -6.96 10.24
CA THR A 193 2.89 -6.01 11.30
C THR A 193 4.26 -5.41 11.01
N PRO A 194 4.42 -4.07 11.05
CA PRO A 194 5.74 -3.44 11.05
C PRO A 194 6.55 -3.88 12.27
N VAL A 195 7.77 -4.36 12.03
CA VAL A 195 8.69 -4.89 13.08
C VAL A 195 10.09 -4.29 12.98
N GLY A 196 10.25 -3.23 12.19
CA GLY A 196 11.51 -2.49 12.08
C GLY A 196 11.91 -1.88 13.42
N THR A 197 13.21 -1.89 13.73
CA THR A 197 13.78 -1.30 14.95
C THR A 197 14.62 -0.06 14.66
N THR A 198 14.98 0.14 13.40
CA THR A 198 15.76 1.28 12.94
C THR A 198 14.86 2.17 12.08
N PRO A 199 14.80 3.48 12.35
CA PRO A 199 14.01 4.38 11.51
C PRO A 199 14.47 4.36 10.05
N THR A 200 13.52 4.22 9.15
CA THR A 200 13.70 4.43 7.72
C THR A 200 13.38 5.88 7.40
N CYS A 201 14.30 6.54 6.70
CA CYS A 201 14.16 7.93 6.29
C CYS A 201 13.64 7.98 4.85
N TYR A 202 12.37 8.31 4.68
CA TYR A 202 11.73 8.49 3.38
C TYR A 202 11.92 9.92 2.92
N LEU A 203 12.57 10.10 1.78
CA LEU A 203 12.78 11.39 1.14
C LEU A 203 11.81 11.57 -0.03
N PRO A 204 11.52 12.80 -0.47
CA PRO A 204 10.71 13.02 -1.64
C PRO A 204 11.25 12.28 -2.87
N TYR A 205 10.41 11.48 -3.51
CA TYR A 205 10.76 10.90 -4.81
C TYR A 205 10.56 11.92 -5.95
N ARG A 206 9.85 13.02 -5.68
CA ARG A 206 9.71 14.18 -6.54
C ARG A 206 9.46 15.42 -5.69
N GLN A 207 10.17 16.50 -6.00
CA GLN A 207 9.95 17.83 -5.44
C GLN A 207 10.09 18.86 -6.55
N GLU A 208 9.10 19.73 -6.71
CA GLU A 208 9.05 20.67 -7.83
C GLU A 208 8.29 21.94 -7.46
N LEU A 209 8.63 23.03 -8.15
CA LEU A 209 7.78 24.22 -8.18
C LEU A 209 6.57 23.96 -9.07
N SER A 210 5.41 24.38 -8.65
CA SER A 210 4.16 24.24 -9.38
C SER A 210 3.25 25.46 -9.14
N LEU A 211 2.13 25.50 -9.85
CA LEU A 211 1.09 26.52 -9.66
C LEU A 211 -0.22 25.80 -9.30
N THR A 212 -0.98 26.39 -8.40
CA THR A 212 -2.37 25.97 -8.17
C THR A 212 -3.25 26.34 -9.38
N SER A 213 -4.52 25.89 -9.38
CA SER A 213 -5.52 26.32 -10.38
C SER A 213 -5.71 27.84 -10.40
N GLU A 214 -5.46 28.52 -9.27
CA GLU A 214 -5.55 29.97 -9.11
C GLU A 214 -4.23 30.69 -9.43
N GLN A 215 -3.26 29.99 -10.02
CA GLN A 215 -1.93 30.49 -10.37
C GLN A 215 -1.07 30.90 -9.18
N ILE A 216 -1.34 30.34 -8.00
CA ILE A 216 -0.53 30.57 -6.79
C ILE A 216 0.70 29.66 -6.83
N PRO A 217 1.92 30.20 -6.62
CA PRO A 217 3.14 29.40 -6.61
C PRO A 217 3.22 28.54 -5.36
N ILE A 218 3.56 27.27 -5.56
CA ILE A 218 3.71 26.28 -4.48
C ILE A 218 4.97 25.43 -4.70
N ILE A 219 5.48 24.86 -3.62
CA ILE A 219 6.39 23.71 -3.67
C ILE A 219 5.56 22.46 -3.46
N HIS A 220 5.67 21.51 -4.38
CA HIS A 220 5.00 20.23 -4.30
C HIS A 220 6.04 19.13 -4.10
N ALA A 221 6.06 18.54 -2.90
CA ALA A 221 6.90 17.39 -2.57
C ALA A 221 6.04 16.12 -2.46
N ARG A 222 6.43 15.07 -3.15
CA ARG A 222 5.75 13.77 -3.13
C ARG A 222 6.60 12.76 -2.39
N LEU A 223 6.04 12.26 -1.28
CA LEU A 223 6.66 11.24 -0.43
C LEU A 223 5.81 9.98 -0.43
N ASN A 224 6.37 8.93 0.09
CA ASN A 224 5.65 7.70 0.37
C ASN A 224 6.28 6.98 1.57
N THR A 225 5.53 6.08 2.19
CA THR A 225 6.01 5.20 3.26
C THR A 225 5.33 3.84 3.19
N LEU A 226 5.83 2.88 3.92
CA LEU A 226 5.13 1.62 4.16
C LEU A 226 3.99 1.82 5.16
N ARG A 227 3.34 0.72 5.56
CA ARG A 227 2.16 0.69 6.43
C ARG A 227 2.37 1.51 7.70
N ILE A 228 1.39 2.34 8.00
CA ILE A 228 1.33 3.17 9.20
C ILE A 228 0.40 2.49 10.21
N MET A 229 0.87 2.38 11.47
CA MET A 229 0.09 1.80 12.55
C MET A 229 -0.36 2.88 13.52
N LYS A 230 -1.56 2.70 14.10
CA LYS A 230 -2.01 3.57 15.17
C LYS A 230 -1.00 3.58 16.31
N GLY A 231 -0.53 4.78 16.66
CA GLY A 231 0.42 5.00 17.76
C GLY A 231 1.87 4.66 17.43
N ASP A 232 2.20 4.52 16.14
CA ASP A 232 3.60 4.37 15.70
C ASP A 232 4.39 5.70 15.85
N ASP A 233 5.68 5.63 15.54
CA ASP A 233 6.64 6.71 15.63
C ASP A 233 6.78 7.53 14.33
N THR A 234 5.85 7.40 13.40
CA THR A 234 5.94 8.08 12.10
C THR A 234 5.89 9.60 12.27
N THR A 235 6.96 10.28 11.81
CA THR A 235 7.08 11.74 11.88
C THR A 235 7.31 12.34 10.50
N LEU A 236 6.81 13.55 10.29
CA LEU A 236 7.10 14.39 9.13
C LEU A 236 7.82 15.65 9.58
N SER A 237 8.96 15.93 8.96
CA SER A 237 9.75 17.13 9.23
C SER A 237 9.94 17.96 7.96
N ILE A 238 9.93 19.29 8.12
CA ILE A 238 10.35 20.25 7.09
C ILE A 238 11.49 21.08 7.65
N LYS A 239 12.63 21.06 6.97
CA LYS A 239 13.81 21.85 7.33
C LYS A 239 13.97 23.02 6.36
N HIS A 240 14.21 24.23 6.89
CA HIS A 240 14.62 25.37 6.11
C HIS A 240 16.14 25.31 5.92
N THR A 241 16.58 24.94 4.74
CA THR A 241 17.97 24.65 4.39
C THR A 241 18.90 25.86 4.64
N PRO A 242 18.55 27.10 4.25
CA PRO A 242 19.45 28.25 4.45
C PRO A 242 19.76 28.55 5.93
N SER A 243 18.78 28.37 6.84
CA SER A 243 19.00 28.57 8.28
C SER A 243 19.49 27.32 9.01
N GLY A 244 19.40 26.15 8.35
CA GLY A 244 19.70 24.86 8.96
C GLY A 244 18.67 24.39 10.00
N LYS A 245 17.57 25.14 10.21
CA LYS A 245 16.56 24.85 11.24
C LYS A 245 15.42 24.00 10.71
N THR A 246 14.92 23.11 11.56
CA THR A 246 13.64 22.41 11.35
C THR A 246 12.51 23.39 11.67
N ILE A 247 11.64 23.66 10.72
CA ILE A 247 10.51 24.59 10.86
C ILE A 247 9.18 23.89 11.07
N LEU A 248 9.15 22.56 10.92
CA LEU A 248 8.02 21.70 11.21
C LEU A 248 8.53 20.33 11.66
N HIS A 249 7.94 19.78 12.72
CA HIS A 249 8.16 18.40 13.16
C HIS A 249 6.85 17.85 13.73
N LEU A 250 6.20 16.95 12.98
CA LEU A 250 4.86 16.44 13.28
C LEU A 250 4.87 14.95 13.64
N PRO A 251 4.19 14.51 14.70
CA PRO A 251 3.79 13.11 14.86
C PRO A 251 2.68 12.77 13.84
N LEU A 252 3.09 12.37 12.63
CA LEU A 252 2.24 12.36 11.42
C LEU A 252 0.96 11.54 11.61
N THR A 253 1.05 10.35 12.21
CA THR A 253 -0.08 9.43 12.39
C THR A 253 -1.24 10.09 13.13
N GLN A 254 -0.96 10.91 14.15
CA GLN A 254 -1.99 11.62 14.91
C GLN A 254 -2.74 12.62 14.02
N TYR A 255 -2.03 13.33 13.13
CA TYR A 255 -2.63 14.31 12.23
C TYR A 255 -3.44 13.66 11.11
N LEU A 256 -3.02 12.50 10.59
CA LEU A 256 -3.80 11.73 9.61
C LEU A 256 -5.15 11.30 10.20
N LEU A 257 -5.17 10.88 11.46
CA LEU A 257 -6.38 10.46 12.15
C LEU A 257 -7.41 11.59 12.37
N LEU A 258 -7.01 12.86 12.32
CA LEU A 258 -7.95 13.98 12.37
C LEU A 258 -8.86 14.03 11.13
N SER A 259 -8.41 13.51 9.99
CA SER A 259 -9.22 13.43 8.77
C SER A 259 -10.15 12.22 8.72
N LYS A 260 -10.08 11.29 9.67
CA LYS A 260 -10.95 10.10 9.74
C LYS A 260 -12.44 10.44 9.79
N ASN A 261 -12.81 11.54 10.44
CA ASN A 261 -14.20 11.98 10.60
C ASN A 261 -14.79 12.66 9.35
N TYR A 262 -14.01 12.74 8.27
CA TYR A 262 -14.52 13.22 7.00
C TYR A 262 -15.54 12.21 6.44
N PRO A 263 -16.63 12.65 5.79
CA PRO A 263 -17.63 11.74 5.23
C PRO A 263 -16.99 10.70 4.33
N ASN A 264 -17.06 9.45 4.72
CA ASN A 264 -16.63 8.30 3.93
C ASN A 264 -17.82 7.36 3.68
N ASN A 265 -17.71 6.48 2.69
CA ASN A 265 -18.78 5.56 2.31
C ASN A 265 -18.85 4.29 3.20
N ILE A 266 -18.00 4.19 4.21
CA ILE A 266 -17.80 2.96 5.01
C ILE A 266 -18.51 3.07 6.36
N GLY A 267 -18.72 4.31 6.86
CA GLY A 267 -19.31 4.57 8.18
C GLY A 267 -18.27 4.65 9.29
N ASP A 268 -18.64 4.26 10.51
CA ASP A 268 -17.74 4.32 11.67
C ASP A 268 -16.79 3.11 11.66
N ILE A 269 -15.50 3.40 11.48
CA ILE A 269 -14.41 2.43 11.43
C ILE A 269 -13.38 2.74 12.52
N SER A 270 -12.57 1.74 12.90
CA SER A 270 -11.49 1.95 13.86
C SER A 270 -10.39 2.86 13.29
N ASP A 271 -9.53 3.42 14.15
CA ASP A 271 -8.41 4.26 13.71
C ASP A 271 -7.44 3.48 12.82
N GLN A 272 -7.14 2.22 13.17
CA GLN A 272 -6.28 1.39 12.36
C GLN A 272 -6.94 1.03 11.02
N GLU A 273 -8.22 0.73 11.02
CA GLU A 273 -8.95 0.45 9.78
C GLU A 273 -8.94 1.66 8.84
N TYR A 274 -9.06 2.87 9.37
CA TYR A 274 -8.94 4.09 8.58
C TYR A 274 -7.54 4.21 7.96
N LEU A 275 -6.47 4.03 8.74
CA LEU A 275 -5.08 4.08 8.26
C LEU A 275 -4.74 2.99 7.24
N ASP A 276 -5.41 1.83 7.33
CA ASP A 276 -5.23 0.73 6.38
C ASP A 276 -6.03 0.92 5.08
N ARG A 277 -7.15 1.65 5.13
CA ARG A 277 -8.03 1.87 3.97
C ARG A 277 -7.70 3.13 3.19
N GLU A 278 -7.24 4.20 3.88
CA GLU A 278 -6.79 5.45 3.26
C GLU A 278 -5.29 5.35 2.97
N ASP A 279 -4.93 5.45 1.72
CA ASP A 279 -3.55 5.30 1.26
C ASP A 279 -2.98 6.56 0.58
N SER A 280 -3.76 7.63 0.50
CA SER A 280 -3.37 8.84 -0.22
C SER A 280 -3.78 10.10 0.54
N TYR A 281 -2.79 10.88 0.97
CA TYR A 281 -3.01 12.05 1.80
C TYR A 281 -2.46 13.31 1.14
N THR A 282 -3.23 14.40 1.20
CA THR A 282 -2.77 15.74 0.83
C THR A 282 -2.51 16.55 2.11
N LEU A 283 -1.26 16.98 2.28
CA LEU A 283 -0.80 17.80 3.39
C LEU A 283 -0.41 19.17 2.85
N MET A 284 -1.15 20.21 3.20
CA MET A 284 -0.87 21.56 2.75
C MET A 284 -0.40 22.41 3.92
N PHE A 285 0.76 23.02 3.79
CA PHE A 285 1.42 23.82 4.79
C PHE A 285 1.46 25.28 4.35
N PHE A 286 0.99 26.18 5.20
CA PHE A 286 1.03 27.62 4.96
C PHE A 286 2.24 28.20 5.68
N ILE A 287 3.16 28.77 4.92
CA ILE A 287 4.39 29.35 5.43
C ILE A 287 4.24 30.87 5.61
N GLN A 288 4.77 31.35 6.71
CA GLN A 288 4.82 32.77 7.03
C GLN A 288 6.28 33.21 7.18
N SER A 289 6.66 34.24 6.44
CA SER A 289 7.98 34.87 6.60
C SER A 289 8.07 35.55 7.96
N SER A 290 9.25 35.51 8.57
CA SER A 290 9.51 36.19 9.86
C SER A 290 10.64 37.21 9.72
N ASP A 291 10.66 38.20 10.60
CA ASP A 291 11.72 39.23 10.70
C ASP A 291 13.12 38.64 10.96
N THR A 292 13.16 37.42 11.50
CA THR A 292 14.41 36.68 11.77
C THR A 292 14.96 35.99 10.53
N GLY A 293 14.26 36.01 9.40
CA GLY A 293 14.62 35.25 8.18
C GLY A 293 14.38 33.75 8.28
N ILE A 294 13.85 33.24 9.40
CA ILE A 294 13.47 31.84 9.57
C ILE A 294 11.94 31.77 9.43
N PRO A 295 11.41 31.13 8.37
CA PRO A 295 9.97 31.05 8.19
C PRO A 295 9.31 30.14 9.24
N ARG A 296 8.00 30.33 9.44
CA ARG A 296 7.16 29.52 10.34
C ARG A 296 6.00 28.91 9.57
N ILE A 297 5.43 27.84 10.09
CA ILE A 297 4.26 27.15 9.51
C ILE A 297 3.13 27.17 10.55
N PRO A 298 2.40 28.26 10.72
CA PRO A 298 1.36 28.36 11.75
C PRO A 298 0.12 27.52 11.48
N THR A 299 -0.10 27.14 10.21
CA THR A 299 -1.33 26.47 9.77
C THR A 299 -1.02 25.38 8.76
N MET A 300 -1.72 24.27 8.86
CA MET A 300 -1.71 23.21 7.85
C MET A 300 -3.13 22.72 7.54
N LYS A 301 -3.27 22.04 6.41
CA LYS A 301 -4.46 21.22 6.09
C LYS A 301 -4.03 19.75 5.93
N VAL A 302 -4.85 18.87 6.44
CA VAL A 302 -4.78 17.43 6.14
C VAL A 302 -6.04 17.08 5.36
N ASN A 303 -5.88 16.72 4.10
CA ASN A 303 -6.99 16.66 3.15
C ASN A 303 -7.79 17.98 3.19
N ASP A 304 -9.02 17.97 3.66
CA ASP A 304 -9.86 19.19 3.75
C ASP A 304 -9.90 19.82 5.16
N TRP A 305 -9.19 19.25 6.15
CA TRP A 305 -9.18 19.75 7.52
C TRP A 305 -8.10 20.81 7.75
N ILE A 306 -8.51 22.00 8.27
CA ILE A 306 -7.59 23.07 8.65
C ILE A 306 -7.18 22.87 10.11
N ILE A 307 -5.88 22.86 10.37
CA ILE A 307 -5.28 22.66 11.68
C ILE A 307 -4.34 23.83 11.97
N ARG A 308 -4.45 24.41 13.16
CA ARG A 308 -3.48 25.37 13.69
C ARG A 308 -2.43 24.61 14.48
N LEU A 309 -1.17 24.84 14.15
CA LEU A 309 -0.06 24.16 14.80
C LEU A 309 0.33 24.87 16.10
N ASN A 310 0.72 24.10 17.11
CA ASN A 310 1.21 24.59 18.39
C ASN A 310 2.73 24.82 18.32
N ASP A 311 3.27 25.60 19.27
CA ASP A 311 4.70 25.92 19.33
C ASP A 311 5.62 24.68 19.44
N SER A 312 5.13 23.59 20.00
CA SER A 312 5.89 22.31 20.08
C SER A 312 6.10 21.63 18.74
N GLU A 313 5.26 21.92 17.74
CA GLU A 313 5.31 21.36 16.38
C GLU A 313 6.06 22.27 15.41
N LEU A 314 6.18 23.55 15.79
CA LEU A 314 7.04 24.52 15.14
C LEU A 314 8.46 24.26 15.62
N GLY A 315 9.32 23.76 14.76
CA GLY A 315 10.71 23.47 15.12
C GLY A 315 11.43 24.65 15.77
N SER A 316 12.36 24.37 16.63
CA SER A 316 13.19 25.34 17.35
C SER A 316 14.39 25.82 16.54
#